data_afa10c0656d5c5de893113e03a858703
#
_entry.id   afa10c0656d5c5de893113e03a858703
#
_cell.length_a   1.000
_cell.length_b   1.000
_cell.length_c   1.000
_cell.angle_alpha   90.00
_cell.angle_beta   90.00
_cell.angle_gamma   90.00
#
_symmetry.space_group_name_H-M   'P 1'
#
loop_
_entity.id
_entity.type
_entity.pdbx_description
1 polymer ?
#
loop_
_entity_poly.entity_id
_entity_poly.type
_entity_poly.pdbx_seq_one_letter_code
_entity_poly.pdbx_strand_id
1 'polypeptide(L)'
;MICLAISYGCQTAEHAEQPHWVEVPIADLSTVEGKWDGLMRRVPPERRDDWLTVTIASNGRYQFSSLRTIGVFSGHGEFAVNEGKLQSSSERGTVEAVLYEAGSQRMLKAKGRAADGTEYTAEVKPAKAR
;
A
#
# COMPACT_ATOMS: atom_id res chain seq x y z
N MET A 1 -40.23 -22.47 -4.30
CA MET A 1 -39.16 -22.97 -3.45
C MET A 1 -37.83 -23.09 -4.17
N ILE A 2 -37.84 -23.60 -5.34
CA ILE A 2 -36.63 -23.76 -6.15
C ILE A 2 -36.00 -22.38 -6.46
N CYS A 3 -36.82 -21.38 -6.70
CA CYS A 3 -36.35 -20.03 -7.02
C CYS A 3 -35.55 -19.39 -5.87
N LEU A 4 -35.87 -19.71 -4.63
CA LEU A 4 -35.15 -19.18 -3.48
C LEU A 4 -33.70 -19.66 -3.44
N ALA A 5 -33.49 -20.93 -3.78
CA ALA A 5 -32.13 -21.47 -3.81
C ALA A 5 -31.28 -20.77 -4.88
N ILE A 6 -31.86 -20.44 -6.01
CA ILE A 6 -31.17 -19.72 -7.08
C ILE A 6 -30.80 -18.32 -6.63
N SER A 7 -31.69 -17.64 -5.90
CA SER A 7 -31.40 -16.31 -5.39
C SER A 7 -30.21 -16.30 -4.44
N TYR A 8 -30.15 -17.26 -3.55
CA TYR A 8 -29.02 -17.39 -2.65
C TYR A 8 -27.71 -17.62 -3.38
N GLY A 9 -27.75 -18.43 -4.42
CA GLY A 9 -26.57 -18.69 -5.23
C GLY A 9 -26.01 -17.42 -5.86
N CYS A 10 -26.88 -16.57 -6.38
CA CYS A 10 -26.47 -15.31 -6.99
C CYS A 10 -25.84 -14.36 -5.97
N GLN A 11 -26.42 -14.25 -4.79
CA GLN A 11 -25.89 -13.40 -3.74
C GLN A 11 -24.52 -13.87 -3.28
N THR A 12 -24.33 -15.16 -3.14
CA THR A 12 -23.05 -15.73 -2.76
C THR A 12 -21.98 -15.40 -3.81
N ALA A 13 -22.33 -15.48 -5.10
CA ALA A 13 -21.39 -15.16 -6.16
C ALA A 13 -20.95 -13.71 -6.11
N GLU A 14 -21.85 -12.77 -5.82
CA GLU A 14 -21.49 -11.36 -5.70
C GLU A 14 -20.51 -11.14 -4.56
N HIS A 15 -20.72 -11.76 -3.42
CA HIS A 15 -19.80 -11.64 -2.29
C HIS A 15 -18.44 -12.25 -2.60
N ALA A 16 -18.41 -13.30 -3.38
CA ALA A 16 -17.16 -13.97 -3.74
C ALA A 16 -16.26 -13.12 -4.64
N GLU A 17 -16.82 -12.10 -5.31
CA GLU A 17 -16.05 -11.23 -6.18
C GLU A 17 -15.18 -10.23 -5.40
N GLN A 18 -15.51 -9.93 -4.16
CA GLN A 18 -14.75 -9.01 -3.36
C GLN A 18 -13.54 -9.71 -2.74
N PRO A 19 -12.32 -9.16 -2.95
CA PRO A 19 -11.14 -9.77 -2.37
C PRO A 19 -11.17 -9.68 -0.84
N HIS A 20 -10.73 -10.74 -0.22
CA HIS A 20 -10.57 -10.80 1.23
C HIS A 20 -9.10 -10.59 1.58
N TRP A 21 -8.77 -9.39 2.01
CA TRP A 21 -7.40 -8.99 2.32
C TRP A 21 -7.01 -9.44 3.71
N VAL A 22 -5.88 -10.12 3.81
CA VAL A 22 -5.34 -10.64 5.06
C VAL A 22 -3.94 -10.08 5.27
N GLU A 23 -3.66 -9.58 6.46
CA GLU A 23 -2.33 -9.11 6.80
C GLU A 23 -1.35 -10.29 6.84
N VAL A 24 -0.19 -10.12 6.19
CA VAL A 24 0.84 -11.14 6.10
C VAL A 24 2.15 -10.56 6.64
N PRO A 25 2.83 -11.25 7.56
CA PRO A 25 4.10 -10.75 8.04
C PRO A 25 5.16 -10.76 6.93
N ILE A 26 5.96 -9.71 6.89
CA ILE A 26 7.07 -9.59 5.95
C ILE A 26 8.29 -10.24 6.63
N ALA A 27 8.76 -11.34 6.04
CA ALA A 27 9.90 -12.06 6.58
C ALA A 27 11.22 -11.39 6.21
N ASP A 28 11.30 -10.88 4.97
CA ASP A 28 12.52 -10.29 4.50
C ASP A 28 12.24 -9.26 3.39
N LEU A 29 13.19 -8.35 3.17
CA LEU A 29 13.01 -7.23 2.25
C LEU A 29 12.80 -7.67 0.79
N SER A 30 13.35 -8.80 0.39
CA SER A 30 13.18 -9.29 -0.98
C SER A 30 11.71 -9.62 -1.29
N THR A 31 10.90 -9.89 -0.27
CA THR A 31 9.47 -10.17 -0.42
C THR A 31 8.73 -8.99 -1.06
N VAL A 32 9.20 -7.78 -0.78
CA VAL A 32 8.51 -6.55 -1.22
C VAL A 32 9.32 -5.78 -2.27
N GLU A 33 10.39 -6.38 -2.75
CA GLU A 33 11.20 -5.77 -3.79
C GLU A 33 10.38 -5.52 -5.05
N GLY A 34 10.57 -4.36 -5.68
CA GLY A 34 9.93 -4.05 -6.94
C GLY A 34 9.28 -2.68 -6.94
N LYS A 35 8.48 -2.46 -7.96
CA LYS A 35 7.77 -1.21 -8.16
C LYS A 35 6.32 -1.37 -7.75
N TRP A 36 5.84 -0.41 -6.99
CA TRP A 36 4.48 -0.38 -6.45
C TRP A 36 3.84 0.96 -6.80
N ASP A 37 2.56 0.96 -7.11
CA ASP A 37 1.86 2.22 -7.32
C ASP A 37 0.45 2.17 -6.74
N GLY A 38 -0.09 3.35 -6.47
CA GLY A 38 -1.40 3.48 -5.87
C GLY A 38 -1.68 4.90 -5.45
N LEU A 39 -2.36 5.06 -4.33
CA LEU A 39 -2.84 6.36 -3.88
C LEU A 39 -2.30 6.71 -2.51
N MET A 40 -2.00 7.97 -2.33
CA MET A 40 -1.56 8.54 -1.06
C MET A 40 -2.53 9.63 -0.64
N ARG A 41 -2.87 9.64 0.64
CA ARG A 41 -3.82 10.60 1.21
C ARG A 41 -3.21 11.26 2.43
N ARG A 42 -3.40 12.57 2.54
CA ARG A 42 -3.02 13.33 3.72
C ARG A 42 -4.11 13.19 4.79
N VAL A 43 -3.71 13.17 6.06
CA VAL A 43 -4.63 13.03 7.19
C VAL A 43 -4.56 14.30 8.04
N PRO A 44 -5.65 15.02 8.28
CA PRO A 44 -6.99 14.76 7.76
C PRO A 44 -7.05 14.90 6.24
N PRO A 45 -7.98 14.21 5.58
CA PRO A 45 -8.03 14.23 4.14
C PRO A 45 -8.31 15.61 3.60
N GLU A 46 -7.60 15.97 2.55
CA GLU A 46 -7.84 17.20 1.84
C GLU A 46 -8.78 16.95 0.67
N ARG A 47 -8.48 17.49 -0.48
CA ARG A 47 -9.45 17.47 -1.58
C ARG A 47 -9.51 16.18 -2.36
N ARG A 48 -8.38 15.47 -2.46
CA ARG A 48 -8.28 14.25 -3.27
C ARG A 48 -6.99 13.51 -2.97
N ASP A 49 -6.94 12.28 -3.43
CA ASP A 49 -5.78 11.43 -3.28
C ASP A 49 -4.73 11.79 -4.34
N ASP A 50 -3.47 11.68 -3.96
CA ASP A 50 -2.36 11.82 -4.88
C ASP A 50 -1.92 10.46 -5.38
N TRP A 51 -1.53 10.38 -6.64
CA TRP A 51 -0.96 9.15 -7.20
C TRP A 51 0.45 8.97 -6.67
N LEU A 52 0.77 7.76 -6.23
CA LEU A 52 2.06 7.44 -5.62
C LEU A 52 2.71 6.26 -6.33
N THR A 53 4.00 6.40 -6.64
CA THR A 53 4.83 5.30 -7.12
C THR A 53 5.99 5.11 -6.15
N VAL A 54 6.25 3.86 -5.76
CA VAL A 54 7.35 3.51 -4.86
C VAL A 54 8.15 2.39 -5.51
N THR A 55 9.47 2.51 -5.52
CA THR A 55 10.36 1.44 -5.94
C THR A 55 11.20 1.00 -4.76
N ILE A 56 11.15 -0.28 -4.42
CA ILE A 56 11.86 -0.85 -3.28
C ILE A 56 12.92 -1.81 -3.80
N ALA A 57 14.18 -1.57 -3.40
CA ALA A 57 15.28 -2.45 -3.75
C ALA A 57 15.41 -3.60 -2.74
N SER A 58 16.13 -4.65 -3.11
CA SER A 58 16.30 -5.83 -2.27
C SER A 58 16.97 -5.54 -0.93
N ASN A 59 17.75 -4.46 -0.85
CA ASN A 59 18.41 -4.04 0.39
C ASN A 59 17.55 -3.09 1.25
N GLY A 60 16.31 -2.83 0.83
CA GLY A 60 15.40 -1.98 1.57
C GLY A 60 15.39 -0.51 1.15
N ARG A 61 16.34 -0.09 0.34
CA ARG A 61 16.33 1.29 -0.16
C ARG A 61 15.12 1.52 -1.02
N TYR A 62 14.45 2.63 -0.82
CA TYR A 62 13.27 2.95 -1.61
C TYR A 62 13.32 4.38 -2.13
N GLN A 63 12.64 4.59 -3.24
CA GLN A 63 12.39 5.90 -3.81
C GLN A 63 10.91 6.03 -4.07
N PHE A 64 10.37 7.19 -3.83
CA PHE A 64 8.96 7.43 -4.15
C PHE A 64 8.78 8.73 -4.89
N SER A 65 7.73 8.80 -5.68
CA SER A 65 7.27 10.03 -6.31
C SER A 65 5.76 10.08 -6.26
N SER A 66 5.23 11.27 -6.06
CA SER A 66 3.79 11.50 -6.01
C SER A 66 3.46 12.66 -6.93
N LEU A 67 2.48 12.45 -7.80
CA LEU A 67 2.00 13.49 -8.69
C LEU A 67 0.96 14.32 -7.95
N ARG A 68 1.19 15.63 -7.94
CA ARG A 68 0.27 16.60 -7.34
C ARG A 68 -0.16 17.60 -8.39
N THR A 69 -1.19 18.35 -8.09
CA THR A 69 -1.69 19.39 -8.97
C THR A 69 -0.59 20.41 -9.32
N ILE A 70 0.32 20.65 -8.40
CA ILE A 70 1.39 21.63 -8.55
C ILE A 70 2.76 20.94 -8.54
N GLY A 71 2.99 20.01 -9.45
CA GLY A 71 4.29 19.40 -9.61
C GLY A 71 4.43 18.02 -8.95
N VAL A 72 5.67 17.60 -8.75
CA VAL A 72 6.00 16.27 -8.26
C VAL A 72 6.62 16.38 -6.86
N PHE A 73 6.14 15.56 -5.95
CA PHE A 73 6.74 15.39 -4.64
C PHE A 73 7.48 14.06 -4.62
N SER A 74 8.75 14.07 -4.29
CA SER A 74 9.57 12.85 -4.31
C SER A 74 10.49 12.77 -3.11
N GLY A 75 10.94 11.58 -2.82
CA GLY A 75 11.87 11.34 -1.73
C GLY A 75 12.45 9.94 -1.78
N HIS A 76 13.28 9.64 -0.81
CA HIS A 76 13.92 8.33 -0.70
C HIS A 76 14.18 8.01 0.76
N GLY A 77 14.44 6.76 1.04
CA GLY A 77 14.77 6.31 2.38
C GLY A 77 15.20 4.85 2.35
N GLU A 78 15.20 4.25 3.53
CA GLU A 78 15.61 2.86 3.68
C GLU A 78 14.66 2.19 4.66
N PHE A 79 14.11 1.06 4.23
CA PHE A 79 13.24 0.24 5.08
C PHE A 79 14.06 -0.82 5.80
N ALA A 80 13.67 -1.11 7.02
CA ALA A 80 14.09 -2.30 7.75
C ALA A 80 12.84 -3.11 8.07
N VAL A 81 12.99 -4.42 8.20
CA VAL A 81 11.90 -5.29 8.66
C VAL A 81 11.93 -5.36 10.17
N ASN A 82 10.82 -5.08 10.81
CA ASN A 82 10.68 -5.15 12.25
C ASN A 82 9.28 -5.67 12.58
N GLU A 83 9.24 -6.81 13.29
CA GLU A 83 7.98 -7.45 13.69
C GLU A 83 7.04 -7.70 12.51
N GLY A 84 7.59 -8.12 11.37
CA GLY A 84 6.80 -8.42 10.19
C GLY A 84 6.34 -7.22 9.39
N LYS A 85 6.83 -6.03 9.71
CA LYS A 85 6.46 -4.79 9.03
C LYS A 85 7.69 -4.07 8.50
N LEU A 86 7.48 -3.23 7.50
CA LEU A 86 8.52 -2.34 7.03
C LEU A 86 8.50 -1.06 7.87
N GLN A 87 9.68 -0.62 8.28
CA GLN A 87 9.82 0.62 9.03
C GLN A 87 10.99 1.43 8.50
N SER A 88 10.78 2.74 8.40
CA SER A 88 11.81 3.69 8.00
C SER A 88 11.73 4.89 8.94
N SER A 89 12.88 5.36 9.39
CA SER A 89 12.96 6.53 10.26
C SER A 89 14.14 7.38 9.86
N SER A 90 13.91 8.68 9.74
CA SER A 90 14.95 9.65 9.43
C SER A 90 14.53 10.98 10.02
N GLU A 91 15.40 11.96 9.89
CA GLU A 91 15.08 13.34 10.32
C GLU A 91 13.93 13.95 9.52
N ARG A 92 13.58 13.36 8.37
CA ARG A 92 12.44 13.81 7.55
C ARG A 92 11.11 13.25 8.02
N GLY A 93 11.13 12.19 8.83
CA GLY A 93 9.92 11.58 9.34
C GLY A 93 10.03 10.08 9.45
N THR A 94 8.90 9.45 9.65
CA THR A 94 8.81 7.99 9.83
C THR A 94 7.78 7.41 8.88
N VAL A 95 8.00 6.15 8.48
CA VAL A 95 7.06 5.40 7.64
C VAL A 95 6.97 3.98 8.18
N GLU A 96 5.76 3.46 8.25
CA GLU A 96 5.52 2.06 8.55
C GLU A 96 4.61 1.48 7.46
N ALA A 97 4.94 0.31 6.95
CA ALA A 97 4.14 -0.34 5.92
C ALA A 97 3.86 -1.80 6.27
N VAL A 98 2.66 -2.24 5.97
CA VAL A 98 2.16 -3.57 6.28
C VAL A 98 1.73 -4.23 4.97
N LEU A 99 2.05 -5.51 4.81
CA LEU A 99 1.70 -6.27 3.62
C LEU A 99 0.37 -6.99 3.81
N TYR A 100 -0.49 -6.88 2.81
CA TYR A 100 -1.75 -7.62 2.73
C TYR A 100 -1.76 -8.48 1.48
N GLU A 101 -2.41 -9.63 1.57
CA GLU A 101 -2.59 -10.52 0.43
C GLU A 101 -4.05 -10.95 0.31
N ALA A 102 -4.50 -11.12 -0.93
CA ALA A 102 -5.81 -11.67 -1.25
C ALA A 102 -5.64 -12.55 -2.49
N GLY A 103 -5.52 -13.86 -2.27
CA GLY A 103 -5.19 -14.79 -3.35
C GLY A 103 -3.80 -14.47 -3.90
N SER A 104 -3.72 -14.19 -5.20
CA SER A 104 -2.46 -13.82 -5.84
C SER A 104 -2.19 -12.32 -5.82
N GLN A 105 -3.11 -11.54 -5.27
CA GLN A 105 -2.97 -10.08 -5.20
C GLN A 105 -2.26 -9.67 -3.93
N ARG A 106 -1.49 -8.58 -4.01
CA ARG A 106 -0.72 -8.05 -2.89
C ARG A 106 -0.94 -6.54 -2.79
N MET A 107 -0.86 -6.02 -1.57
CA MET A 107 -1.02 -4.61 -1.32
C MET A 107 -0.19 -4.21 -0.11
N LEU A 108 0.51 -3.07 -0.20
CA LEU A 108 1.16 -2.47 0.94
C LEU A 108 0.31 -1.29 1.41
N LYS A 109 0.02 -1.26 2.70
CA LYS A 109 -0.60 -0.11 3.34
C LYS A 109 0.44 0.57 4.20
N ALA A 110 0.66 1.85 3.97
CA ALA A 110 1.67 2.61 4.66
C ALA A 110 1.06 3.76 5.44
N LYS A 111 1.68 4.07 6.56
CA LYS A 111 1.42 5.28 7.33
C LYS A 111 2.72 6.02 7.47
N GLY A 112 2.70 7.32 7.21
CA GLY A 112 3.88 8.16 7.33
C GLY A 112 3.57 9.39 8.15
N ARG A 113 4.60 9.89 8.83
CA ARG A 113 4.54 11.16 9.53
C ARG A 113 5.77 11.96 9.17
N ALA A 114 5.57 13.11 8.55
CA ALA A 114 6.65 14.02 8.21
C ALA A 114 7.18 14.71 9.46
N ALA A 115 8.37 15.32 9.35
CA ALA A 115 9.01 16.01 10.47
C ALA A 115 8.15 17.14 11.02
N ASP A 116 7.32 17.77 10.18
CA ASP A 116 6.43 18.84 10.60
C ASP A 116 5.13 18.33 11.27
N GLY A 117 4.98 17.04 11.42
CA GLY A 117 3.81 16.42 12.04
C GLY A 117 2.70 16.04 11.08
N THR A 118 2.83 16.35 9.80
CA THR A 118 1.83 15.97 8.79
C THR A 118 1.79 14.46 8.65
N GLU A 119 0.59 13.89 8.67
CA GLU A 119 0.39 12.45 8.54
C GLU A 119 -0.13 12.10 7.16
N TYR A 120 0.29 10.94 6.66
CA TYR A 120 -0.11 10.42 5.36
C TYR A 120 -0.46 8.95 5.48
N THR A 121 -1.40 8.50 4.66
CA THR A 121 -1.67 7.08 4.47
C THR A 121 -1.55 6.77 2.99
N ALA A 122 -1.14 5.54 2.66
CA ALA A 122 -1.01 5.14 1.27
C ALA A 122 -1.41 3.68 1.11
N GLU A 123 -1.97 3.37 -0.05
CA GLU A 123 -2.24 2.01 -0.46
C GLU A 123 -1.64 1.83 -1.84
N VAL A 124 -0.70 0.89 -1.96
CA VAL A 124 -0.01 0.64 -3.22
C VAL A 124 -0.04 -0.86 -3.53
N LYS A 125 -0.14 -1.16 -4.81
CA LYS A 125 -0.11 -2.54 -5.34
C LYS A 125 1.05 -2.68 -6.30
N PRO A 126 1.53 -3.91 -6.54
CA PRO A 126 2.60 -4.10 -7.50
C PRO A 126 2.22 -3.49 -8.84
N ALA A 127 3.13 -2.70 -9.39
CA ALA A 127 2.91 -2.05 -10.67
C ALA A 127 2.86 -3.11 -11.78
N LYS A 128 1.95 -2.94 -12.72
CA LYS A 128 1.84 -3.89 -13.82
C LYS A 128 3.02 -3.73 -14.76
N ALA A 129 3.58 -4.84 -15.16
CA ALA A 129 4.63 -4.85 -16.18
C ALA A 129 4.02 -4.45 -17.53
N ARG A 130 4.76 -3.69 -18.30
CA ARG A 130 4.34 -3.26 -19.63
C ARG A 130 5.24 -3.83 -20.69
#